data_9d2644489aca154708eec0eefb95be95
#
_entry.id   9d2644489aca154708eec0eefb95be95
#
_cell.length_a   1.000
_cell.length_b   1.000
_cell.length_c   1.000
_cell.angle_alpha   90.00
_cell.angle_beta   90.00
_cell.angle_gamma   90.00
#
_symmetry.space_group_name_H-M   'P 1'
#
loop_
_entity.id
_entity.type
_entity.pdbx_description
1 polymer ?
#
loop_
_entity_poly.entity_id
_entity_poly.type
_entity_poly.pdbx_seq_one_letter_code
_entity_poly.pdbx_strand_id
1 'polypeptide(L)'
;MLFLILAHDAHDEGAPARRAAVRERHLQEVRPLVESGRLQVGGAFLDDEGTMRGSMLLLEAEDEAEARRVLQDDVYAREGVWERFEIWPFKRAV
;
A
#
# COMPACT_ATOMS: atom_id res chain seq x y z
N MET A 1 8.23 13.76 6.41
CA MET A 1 8.95 13.32 5.18
C MET A 1 8.01 12.48 4.33
N LEU A 2 8.02 12.70 3.02
CA LEU A 2 7.17 11.95 2.10
C LEU A 2 7.91 10.71 1.60
N PHE A 3 7.21 9.58 1.55
CA PHE A 3 7.77 8.32 1.07
C PHE A 3 6.95 7.78 -0.10
N LEU A 4 7.66 7.34 -1.13
CA LEU A 4 7.10 6.55 -2.22
C LEU A 4 7.21 5.09 -1.81
N ILE A 5 6.09 4.40 -1.81
CA ILE A 5 6.04 3.01 -1.38
C ILE A 5 5.46 2.16 -2.51
N LEU A 6 6.15 1.07 -2.81
CA LEU A 6 5.63 0.01 -3.65
C LEU A 6 5.47 -1.23 -2.77
N ALA A 7 4.22 -1.62 -2.54
CA ALA A 7 3.88 -2.82 -1.80
C ALA A 7 3.51 -3.91 -2.80
N HIS A 8 4.33 -4.94 -2.88
CA HIS A 8 4.17 -6.01 -3.87
C HIS A 8 3.30 -7.13 -3.32
N ASP A 9 2.27 -7.51 -4.06
CA ASP A 9 1.42 -8.63 -3.70
C ASP A 9 2.18 -9.95 -3.82
N ALA A 10 1.75 -10.93 -3.04
CA ALA A 10 2.22 -12.30 -3.18
C ALA A 10 1.88 -12.84 -4.58
N HIS A 11 2.68 -13.79 -5.05
CA HIS A 11 2.58 -14.28 -6.42
C HIS A 11 1.86 -15.63 -6.56
N ASP A 12 1.33 -16.18 -5.47
CA ASP A 12 0.60 -17.43 -5.53
C ASP A 12 -0.75 -17.26 -6.24
N GLU A 13 -1.31 -18.38 -6.67
CA GLU A 13 -2.54 -18.40 -7.45
C GLU A 13 -3.72 -17.75 -6.73
N GLY A 14 -3.77 -17.86 -5.40
CA GLY A 14 -4.84 -17.30 -4.58
C GLY A 14 -4.69 -15.82 -4.24
N ALA A 15 -3.59 -15.17 -4.62
CA ALA A 15 -3.31 -13.80 -4.22
C ALA A 15 -4.36 -12.77 -4.70
N PRO A 16 -4.81 -12.79 -5.97
CA PRO A 16 -5.84 -11.85 -6.41
C PRO A 16 -7.15 -12.00 -5.63
N ALA A 17 -7.55 -13.22 -5.32
CA ALA A 17 -8.77 -13.48 -4.55
C ALA A 17 -8.64 -13.00 -3.11
N ARG A 18 -7.48 -13.18 -2.48
CA ARG A 18 -7.22 -12.66 -1.13
C ARG A 18 -7.32 -11.15 -1.09
N ARG A 19 -6.73 -10.48 -2.08
CA ARG A 19 -6.80 -9.03 -2.20
C ARG A 19 -8.25 -8.57 -2.32
N ALA A 20 -9.02 -9.18 -3.20
CA ALA A 20 -10.42 -8.83 -3.42
C ALA A 20 -11.26 -9.04 -2.15
N ALA A 21 -10.99 -10.09 -1.40
CA ALA A 21 -11.73 -10.43 -0.19
C ALA A 21 -11.63 -9.39 0.92
N VAL A 22 -10.49 -8.67 1.02
CA VAL A 22 -10.27 -7.70 2.10
C VAL A 22 -10.18 -6.25 1.59
N ARG A 23 -10.42 -6.02 0.30
CA ARG A 23 -10.24 -4.70 -0.30
C ARG A 23 -11.12 -3.64 0.34
N GLU A 24 -12.39 -3.92 0.58
CA GLU A 24 -13.31 -2.95 1.19
C GLU A 24 -12.84 -2.57 2.59
N ARG A 25 -12.41 -3.56 3.36
CA ARG A 25 -11.89 -3.33 4.70
C ARG A 25 -10.61 -2.50 4.68
N HIS A 26 -9.70 -2.77 3.71
CA HIS A 26 -8.51 -1.96 3.51
C HIS A 26 -8.88 -0.50 3.24
N LEU A 27 -9.81 -0.24 2.34
CA LEU A 27 -10.24 1.12 2.01
C LEU A 27 -10.85 1.84 3.21
N GLN A 28 -11.57 1.12 4.07
CA GLN A 28 -12.10 1.69 5.31
C GLN A 28 -10.98 2.01 6.30
N GLU A 29 -10.01 1.13 6.46
CA GLU A 29 -8.93 1.30 7.44
C GLU A 29 -7.94 2.41 7.06
N VAL A 30 -7.74 2.67 5.77
CA VAL A 30 -6.84 3.75 5.34
C VAL A 30 -7.51 5.12 5.33
N ARG A 31 -8.83 5.19 5.48
CA ARG A 31 -9.57 6.46 5.42
C ARG A 31 -9.01 7.53 6.37
N PRO A 32 -8.71 7.23 7.65
CA PRO A 32 -8.13 8.25 8.52
C PRO A 32 -6.81 8.83 8.01
N LEU A 33 -5.99 8.02 7.35
CA LEU A 33 -4.73 8.50 6.74
C LEU A 33 -5.00 9.42 5.57
N VAL A 34 -6.01 9.12 4.76
CA VAL A 34 -6.43 9.97 3.65
C VAL A 34 -6.97 11.30 4.17
N GLU A 35 -7.88 11.25 5.14
CA GLU A 35 -8.52 12.44 5.70
C GLU A 35 -7.53 13.36 6.40
N SER A 36 -6.50 12.81 7.05
CA SER A 36 -5.45 13.60 7.69
C SER A 36 -4.44 14.20 6.71
N GLY A 37 -4.49 13.80 5.44
CA GLY A 37 -3.53 14.21 4.43
C GLY A 37 -2.22 13.43 4.47
N ARG A 38 -2.07 12.45 5.35
CA ARG A 38 -0.85 11.64 5.44
C ARG A 38 -0.71 10.71 4.24
N LEU A 39 -1.79 10.06 3.82
CA LEU A 39 -1.79 9.26 2.60
C LEU A 39 -2.28 10.15 1.46
N GLN A 40 -1.36 10.64 0.64
CA GLN A 40 -1.65 11.62 -0.41
C GLN A 40 -2.12 10.98 -1.70
N VAL A 41 -1.57 9.83 -2.05
CA VAL A 41 -1.96 9.06 -3.22
C VAL A 41 -1.90 7.59 -2.84
N GLY A 42 -2.89 6.83 -3.28
CA GLY A 42 -2.90 5.38 -3.11
C GLY A 42 -3.65 4.73 -4.26
N GLY A 43 -3.15 3.61 -4.72
CA GLY A 43 -3.78 2.87 -5.79
C GLY A 43 -3.03 1.58 -6.09
N ALA A 44 -3.60 0.76 -6.96
CA ALA A 44 -3.00 -0.50 -7.35
C ALA A 44 -2.23 -0.34 -8.66
N PHE A 45 -1.07 -1.00 -8.75
CA PHE A 45 -0.43 -1.17 -10.05
C PHE A 45 -0.82 -2.53 -10.65
N LEU A 46 -0.85 -2.57 -11.97
CA LEU A 46 -1.45 -3.66 -12.72
C LEU A 46 -0.40 -4.34 -13.61
N ASP A 47 -0.59 -5.62 -13.89
CA ASP A 47 0.16 -6.29 -14.94
C ASP A 47 -0.46 -5.99 -16.32
N ASP A 48 0.10 -6.58 -17.36
CA ASP A 48 -0.35 -6.36 -18.74
C ASP A 48 -1.78 -6.85 -19.01
N GLU A 49 -2.29 -7.72 -18.15
CA GLU A 49 -3.65 -8.26 -18.26
C GLU A 49 -4.66 -7.49 -17.42
N GLY A 50 -4.20 -6.44 -16.72
CA GLY A 50 -5.05 -5.64 -15.85
C GLY A 50 -5.28 -6.21 -14.47
N THR A 51 -4.54 -7.24 -14.09
CA THR A 51 -4.63 -7.82 -12.75
C THR A 51 -3.82 -6.97 -11.75
N MET A 52 -4.40 -6.67 -10.60
CA MET A 52 -3.70 -5.93 -9.54
C MET A 52 -2.57 -6.78 -8.98
N ARG A 53 -1.35 -6.22 -8.95
CA ARG A 53 -0.14 -6.91 -8.51
C ARG A 53 0.55 -6.22 -7.34
N GLY A 54 0.01 -5.13 -6.87
CA GLY A 54 0.57 -4.39 -5.76
C GLY A 54 -0.11 -3.07 -5.58
N SER A 55 0.43 -2.27 -4.66
CA SER A 55 -0.09 -0.94 -4.34
C SER A 55 1.04 0.06 -4.38
N MET A 56 0.74 1.26 -4.89
CA MET A 56 1.63 2.41 -4.79
C MET A 56 1.02 3.40 -3.81
N LEU A 57 1.83 3.88 -2.87
CA LEU A 57 1.39 4.86 -1.89
C LEU A 57 2.40 6.02 -1.81
N LEU A 58 1.88 7.23 -1.66
CA LEU A 58 2.66 8.38 -1.22
C LEU A 58 2.21 8.69 0.20
N LEU A 59 3.08 8.43 1.17
CA LEU A 59 2.77 8.51 2.59
C LEU A 59 3.69 9.46 3.31
N GLU A 60 3.10 10.39 4.08
CA GLU A 60 3.83 11.25 4.99
C GLU A 60 4.11 10.50 6.29
N ALA A 61 5.37 10.43 6.69
CA ALA A 61 5.80 9.80 7.94
C ALA A 61 7.04 10.49 8.47
N GLU A 62 7.35 10.31 9.75
CA GLU A 62 8.53 10.91 10.36
C GLU A 62 9.83 10.30 9.81
N ASP A 63 9.82 8.99 9.60
CA ASP A 63 10.97 8.25 9.09
C ASP A 63 10.50 6.95 8.41
N GLU A 64 11.44 6.21 7.84
CA GLU A 64 11.14 4.94 7.17
C GLU A 64 10.54 3.92 8.14
N ALA A 65 11.00 3.89 9.37
CA ALA A 65 10.48 2.95 10.38
C ALA A 65 9.01 3.17 10.66
N GLU A 66 8.58 4.44 10.78
CA GLU A 66 7.17 4.76 10.96
C GLU A 66 6.36 4.38 9.71
N ALA A 67 6.87 4.69 8.52
CA ALA A 67 6.20 4.31 7.28
C ALA A 67 5.99 2.79 7.23
N ARG A 68 7.01 2.02 7.59
CA ARG A 68 6.92 0.56 7.60
C ARG A 68 5.90 0.06 8.62
N ARG A 69 5.82 0.68 9.79
CA ARG A 69 4.81 0.31 10.80
C ARG A 69 3.39 0.53 10.28
N VAL A 70 3.17 1.66 9.60
CA VAL A 70 1.85 1.94 8.99
C VAL A 70 1.48 0.86 7.99
N LEU A 71 2.43 0.44 7.14
CA LEU A 71 2.19 -0.62 6.17
C LEU A 71 1.90 -1.97 6.83
N GLN A 72 2.65 -2.31 7.86
CA GLN A 72 2.50 -3.59 8.57
C GLN A 72 1.18 -3.67 9.33
N ASP A 73 0.61 -2.54 9.73
CA ASP A 73 -0.69 -2.49 10.39
C ASP A 73 -1.86 -2.60 9.41
N ASP A 74 -1.63 -2.43 8.13
CA ASP A 74 -2.67 -2.52 7.12
C ASP A 74 -3.19 -3.95 6.98
N VAL A 75 -4.49 -4.09 6.73
CA VAL A 75 -5.11 -5.40 6.56
C VAL A 75 -4.49 -6.18 5.40
N TYR A 76 -4.02 -5.50 4.35
CA TYR A 76 -3.34 -6.17 3.25
C TYR A 76 -2.05 -6.85 3.70
N ALA A 77 -1.32 -6.27 4.64
CA ALA A 77 -0.14 -6.90 5.20
C ALA A 77 -0.52 -8.05 6.15
N ARG A 78 -1.49 -7.80 7.03
CA ARG A 78 -1.92 -8.79 8.02
C ARG A 78 -2.53 -10.05 7.39
N GLU A 79 -3.22 -9.89 6.27
CA GLU A 79 -3.90 -11.01 5.59
C GLU A 79 -3.08 -11.61 4.43
N GLY A 80 -1.81 -11.27 4.34
CA GLY A 80 -0.91 -11.91 3.36
C GLY A 80 -1.12 -11.48 1.92
N VAL A 81 -1.73 -10.30 1.69
CA VAL A 81 -1.84 -9.74 0.35
C VAL A 81 -0.50 -9.16 -0.07
N TRP A 82 0.04 -8.25 0.75
CA TRP A 82 1.37 -7.67 0.51
C TRP A 82 2.47 -8.61 1.01
N GLU A 83 3.43 -8.90 0.15
CA GLU A 83 4.55 -9.80 0.45
C GLU A 83 5.83 -9.04 0.80
N ARG A 84 6.10 -7.92 0.11
CA ARG A 84 7.29 -7.12 0.37
C ARG A 84 7.06 -5.66 0.03
N PHE A 85 7.90 -4.79 0.60
CA PHE A 85 7.81 -3.35 0.40
C PHE A 85 9.11 -2.79 -0.16
N GLU A 86 8.97 -1.80 -1.07
CA GLU A 86 10.04 -0.89 -1.42
C GLU A 86 9.63 0.48 -0.87
N ILE A 87 10.49 1.09 -0.08
CA ILE A 87 10.22 2.37 0.56
C ILE A 87 11.35 3.35 0.20
N TRP A 88 10.98 4.46 -0.45
CA TRP A 88 11.93 5.46 -0.89
C TRP A 88 11.54 6.83 -0.35
N PRO A 89 12.50 7.60 0.23
CA PRO A 89 12.25 9.03 0.43
C PRO A 89 11.91 9.67 -0.91
N PHE A 90 10.87 10.50 -0.93
CA PHE A 90 10.36 11.07 -2.17
C PHE A 90 10.23 12.57 -2.05
N LYS A 91 10.73 13.29 -3.04
CA LYS A 91 10.57 14.74 -3.14
C LYS A 91 9.66 15.04 -4.32
N ARG A 92 8.49 15.60 -4.01
CA ARG A 92 7.52 15.95 -5.03
C ARG A 92 8.03 17.13 -5.88
N ALA A 93 7.94 17.01 -7.19
CA ALA A 93 8.32 18.06 -8.13
C ALA A 93 7.09 18.79 -8.68
N VAL A 94 5.99 18.09 -8.78
CA VAL A 94 4.76 18.63 -9.36
C VAL A 94 3.54 18.34 -8.52
#